data_3346f29fc17c3d70737b3215df122ad7
#
_entry.id   3346f29fc17c3d70737b3215df122ad7
#
_cell.length_a   1.000
_cell.length_b   1.000
_cell.length_c   1.000
_cell.angle_alpha   90.00
_cell.angle_beta   90.00
_cell.angle_gamma   90.00
#
_symmetry.space_group_name_H-M   'P 1'
#
loop_
_entity.id
_entity.type
_entity.pdbx_description
1 polymer ?
#
loop_
_entity_poly.entity_id
_entity_poly.type
_entity_poly.pdbx_seq_one_letter_code
_entity_poly.pdbx_strand_id
1 'polypeptide(L)'
;MEQIILYTSDTCTRCKTVKEMLKVHSVDYTEITDRSLMIELDLESVPAIKVGNKIIDNYTSVLAWLKKNGYYSFEVNNDESI
;
A
#
# COMPACT_ATOMS: atom_id res chain seq x y z
N MET A 1 -4.44 -11.21 -14.62
CA MET A 1 -4.20 -10.15 -13.76
C MET A 1 -3.86 -10.58 -12.39
N GLU A 2 -2.91 -9.94 -11.77
CA GLU A 2 -2.49 -10.33 -10.46
C GLU A 2 -3.36 -9.70 -9.42
N GLN A 3 -3.67 -10.43 -8.39
CA GLN A 3 -4.44 -9.90 -7.30
C GLN A 3 -3.58 -9.04 -6.39
N ILE A 4 -4.12 -7.93 -5.97
CA ILE A 4 -3.41 -7.02 -5.09
C ILE A 4 -4.04 -7.09 -3.72
N ILE A 5 -3.24 -7.37 -2.71
CA ILE A 5 -3.68 -7.39 -1.33
C ILE A 5 -2.91 -6.33 -0.57
N LEU A 6 -3.63 -5.46 0.12
CA LEU A 6 -3.02 -4.39 0.88
C LEU A 6 -3.17 -4.69 2.36
N TYR A 7 -2.05 -4.74 3.07
CA TYR A 7 -2.05 -4.97 4.51
C TYR A 7 -1.95 -3.63 5.23
N THR A 8 -2.88 -3.36 6.11
CA THR A 8 -2.97 -2.08 6.78
C THR A 8 -3.25 -2.26 8.26
N SER A 9 -3.28 -1.15 8.99
CA SER A 9 -3.75 -1.16 10.36
C SER A 9 -4.64 0.06 10.56
N ASP A 10 -5.48 0.01 11.57
CA ASP A 10 -6.45 1.06 11.80
C ASP A 10 -5.83 2.40 12.13
N THR A 11 -4.65 2.39 12.68
CA THR A 11 -4.00 3.63 13.11
C THR A 11 -2.92 4.10 12.16
N CYS A 12 -2.84 3.52 10.99
CA CYS A 12 -1.74 3.80 10.08
C CYS A 12 -2.10 4.91 9.10
N THR A 13 -1.48 6.06 9.28
CA THR A 13 -1.72 7.19 8.39
C THR A 13 -1.19 6.92 6.99
N ARG A 14 -0.04 6.27 6.91
CA ARG A 14 0.55 5.96 5.61
C ARG A 14 -0.28 4.98 4.82
N CYS A 15 -0.98 4.10 5.52
CA CYS A 15 -1.88 3.18 4.84
C CYS A 15 -3.01 3.92 4.15
N LYS A 16 -3.48 5.00 4.75
CA LYS A 16 -4.50 5.80 4.13
C LYS A 16 -4.01 6.41 2.84
N THR A 17 -2.79 6.88 2.82
CA THR A 17 -2.20 7.46 1.63
C THR A 17 -2.17 6.44 0.49
N VAL A 18 -1.75 5.23 0.79
CA VAL A 18 -1.68 4.19 -0.22
C VAL A 18 -3.09 3.84 -0.73
N LYS A 19 -4.04 3.74 0.18
CA LYS A 19 -5.42 3.42 -0.23
C LYS A 19 -5.98 4.50 -1.14
N GLU A 20 -5.68 5.75 -0.85
CA GLU A 20 -6.15 6.84 -1.68
C GLU A 20 -5.57 6.77 -3.07
N MET A 21 -4.29 6.49 -3.18
CA MET A 21 -3.68 6.38 -4.49
C MET A 21 -4.29 5.26 -5.30
N LEU A 22 -4.52 4.11 -4.68
CA LEU A 22 -5.14 3.01 -5.37
C LEU A 22 -6.56 3.35 -5.81
N LYS A 23 -7.30 4.04 -4.96
CA LYS A 23 -8.64 4.43 -5.30
C LYS A 23 -8.67 5.42 -6.45
N VAL A 24 -7.83 6.42 -6.41
CA VAL A 24 -7.80 7.44 -7.45
C VAL A 24 -7.53 6.82 -8.81
N HIS A 25 -6.72 5.77 -8.85
CA HIS A 25 -6.39 5.13 -10.11
C HIS A 25 -7.26 3.92 -10.40
N SER A 26 -8.33 3.75 -9.64
CA SER A 26 -9.31 2.67 -9.84
C SER A 26 -8.67 1.30 -9.81
N VAL A 27 -7.72 1.10 -8.92
CA VAL A 27 -7.05 -0.17 -8.78
C VAL A 27 -7.82 -1.02 -7.78
N ASP A 28 -8.21 -2.21 -8.19
CA ASP A 28 -8.90 -3.12 -7.28
C ASP A 28 -7.91 -3.76 -6.33
N TYR A 29 -8.25 -3.82 -5.07
CA TYR A 29 -7.40 -4.48 -4.09
C TYR A 29 -8.25 -5.00 -2.95
N THR A 30 -7.68 -5.94 -2.21
CA THR A 30 -8.31 -6.46 -1.01
C THR A 30 -7.54 -5.92 0.18
N GLU A 31 -8.24 -5.38 1.15
CA GLU A 31 -7.58 -4.83 2.33
C GLU A 31 -7.64 -5.86 3.46
N ILE A 32 -6.51 -6.11 4.09
CA ILE A 32 -6.44 -7.03 5.22
C ILE A 32 -5.84 -6.29 6.40
N THR A 33 -6.54 -6.35 7.53
CA THR A 33 -6.06 -5.72 8.75
C THR A 33 -5.75 -6.74 9.84
N ASP A 34 -5.78 -8.00 9.52
CA ASP A 34 -5.56 -9.08 10.47
C ASP A 34 -4.10 -9.19 10.84
N ARG A 35 -3.76 -8.87 12.08
CA ARG A 35 -2.38 -8.90 12.52
C ARG A 35 -1.79 -10.29 12.49
N SER A 36 -2.59 -11.31 12.74
CA SER A 36 -2.08 -12.68 12.72
C SER A 36 -1.52 -13.04 11.37
N LEU A 37 -2.22 -12.65 10.31
CA LEU A 37 -1.73 -12.92 8.97
C LEU A 37 -0.45 -12.16 8.67
N MET A 38 -0.35 -10.93 9.16
CA MET A 38 0.85 -10.16 8.94
C MET A 38 2.04 -10.76 9.63
N ILE A 39 1.84 -11.29 10.83
CA ILE A 39 2.90 -11.95 11.57
C ILE A 39 3.33 -13.21 10.84
N GLU A 40 2.38 -13.96 10.33
CA GLU A 40 2.69 -15.16 9.57
C GLU A 40 3.52 -14.87 8.35
N LEU A 41 3.27 -13.76 7.69
CA LEU A 41 4.01 -13.38 6.50
C LEU A 41 5.30 -12.65 6.84
N ASP A 42 5.57 -12.46 8.13
CA ASP A 42 6.80 -11.82 8.57
C ASP A 42 6.93 -10.41 8.02
N LEU A 43 5.84 -9.67 7.99
CA LEU A 43 5.88 -8.30 7.51
C LEU A 43 6.51 -7.40 8.56
N GLU A 44 7.39 -6.53 8.11
CA GLU A 44 8.08 -5.64 9.04
C GLU A 44 7.23 -4.46 9.44
N SER A 45 6.40 -3.98 8.54
CA SER A 45 5.58 -2.82 8.83
C SER A 45 4.45 -2.74 7.85
N VAL A 46 3.51 -1.85 8.13
CA VAL A 46 2.44 -1.55 7.20
C VAL A 46 2.62 -0.10 6.77
N PRO A 47 2.19 0.27 5.59
CA PRO A 47 1.47 -0.56 4.63
C PRO A 47 2.37 -1.54 3.91
N ALA A 48 1.82 -2.67 3.51
CA ALA A 48 2.53 -3.66 2.72
C ALA A 48 1.58 -4.15 1.65
N ILE A 49 2.13 -4.59 0.53
CA ILE A 49 1.32 -5.05 -0.59
C ILE A 49 1.80 -6.41 -1.05
N LYS A 50 0.86 -7.26 -1.38
CA LYS A 50 1.20 -8.52 -2.03
C LYS A 50 0.61 -8.49 -3.42
N VAL A 51 1.45 -8.68 -4.42
CA VAL A 51 1.03 -8.69 -5.81
C VAL A 51 1.40 -10.05 -6.38
N GLY A 52 0.39 -10.87 -6.62
CA GLY A 52 0.64 -12.24 -7.01
C GLY A 52 1.39 -12.95 -5.90
N ASN A 53 2.59 -13.40 -6.17
CA ASN A 53 3.41 -14.07 -5.16
C ASN A 53 4.46 -13.18 -4.53
N LYS A 54 4.49 -11.91 -4.92
CA LYS A 54 5.53 -11.03 -4.45
C LYS A 54 5.03 -10.16 -3.33
N ILE A 55 5.79 -10.04 -2.26
CA ILE A 55 5.45 -9.19 -1.13
C ILE A 55 6.36 -7.98 -1.13
N ILE A 56 5.74 -6.81 -1.02
CA ILE A 56 6.46 -5.55 -0.94
C ILE A 56 6.07 -4.94 0.40
N ASP A 57 6.99 -4.98 1.37
CA ASP A 57 6.67 -4.40 2.66
C ASP A 57 7.46 -3.12 2.86
N ASN A 58 7.06 -2.37 3.78
CA ASN A 58 7.45 -1.02 4.16
C ASN A 58 6.99 0.03 3.16
N TYR A 59 6.79 1.21 3.70
CA TYR A 59 6.15 2.29 2.98
C TYR A 59 6.94 2.75 1.75
N THR A 60 8.25 2.86 1.91
CA THR A 60 9.09 3.34 0.82
C THR A 60 9.03 2.41 -0.39
N SER A 61 9.07 1.12 -0.14
CA SER A 61 9.01 0.15 -1.23
C SER A 61 7.65 0.13 -1.90
N VAL A 62 6.58 0.31 -1.11
CA VAL A 62 5.25 0.37 -1.66
C VAL A 62 5.10 1.60 -2.55
N LEU A 63 5.64 2.74 -2.12
CA LEU A 63 5.58 3.93 -2.95
C LEU A 63 6.34 3.75 -4.25
N ALA A 64 7.49 3.09 -4.18
CA ALA A 64 8.26 2.82 -5.38
C ALA A 64 7.48 1.94 -6.35
N TRP A 65 6.77 0.95 -5.81
CA TRP A 65 5.95 0.09 -6.64
C TRP A 65 4.82 0.88 -7.29
N LEU A 66 4.19 1.77 -6.53
CA LEU A 66 3.12 2.60 -7.07
C LEU A 66 3.63 3.48 -8.20
N LYS A 67 4.79 4.08 -8.02
CA LYS A 67 5.37 4.91 -9.06
C LYS A 67 5.67 4.12 -10.30
N LYS A 68 6.22 2.95 -10.13
CA LYS A 68 6.60 2.12 -11.25
C LYS A 68 5.41 1.70 -12.08
N ASN A 69 4.26 1.55 -11.46
CA ASN A 69 3.07 1.10 -12.15
C ASN A 69 2.12 2.24 -12.54
N GLY A 70 2.54 3.47 -12.30
CA GLY A 70 1.73 4.61 -12.71
C GLY A 70 0.57 4.89 -11.78
N TYR A 71 0.62 4.39 -10.55
CA TYR A 71 -0.45 4.59 -9.59
C TYR A 71 -0.11 5.65 -8.54
N TYR A 72 1.01 6.31 -8.67
CA TYR A 72 1.42 7.30 -7.70
C TYR A 72 0.78 8.64 -8.05
N SER A 73 0.10 9.23 -7.12
CA SER A 73 -0.55 10.47 -7.35
C SER A 73 -0.33 11.38 -6.19
N PHE A 74 0.37 12.49 -6.41
CA PHE A 74 0.79 13.21 -5.31
C PHE A 74 0.66 14.59 -5.33
N GLU A 75 -0.14 15.06 -6.17
CA GLU A 75 -0.23 16.39 -6.23
C GLU A 75 -0.77 16.89 -5.00
N VAL A 76 -1.38 16.08 -4.39
CA VAL A 76 -1.90 16.52 -3.28
C VAL A 76 -1.05 17.02 -2.32
N ASN A 77 -0.26 16.50 -2.08
CA ASN A 77 0.44 16.90 -1.08
C ASN A 77 1.42 17.68 -1.19
N ASN A 78 1.60 17.89 -1.94
CA ASN A 78 2.58 18.55 -2.06
C ASN A 78 2.56 19.65 -1.37
N ASP A 79 1.92 19.97 -1.29
CA ASP A 79 1.89 20.98 -0.77
C ASP A 79 2.28 21.06 0.41
N GLU A 80 2.18 20.54 0.81
CA GLU A 80 2.49 20.62 1.90
C GLU A 80 3.67 20.45 2.12
N SER A 81 4.09 20.20 1.34
CA SER A 81 5.23 19.87 1.57
C SER A 81 5.93 20.94 1.88
N ILE A 82 5.70 21.48 1.84
CA ILE A 82 6.34 22.19 2.13
C ILE A 82 6.41 22.61 2.83
#